data_c699c0c30cd2b7aa030908489ea96b34
#
_entry.id   c699c0c30cd2b7aa030908489ea96b34
#
_cell.length_a   1.000
_cell.length_b   1.000
_cell.length_c   1.000
_cell.angle_alpha   90.00
_cell.angle_beta   90.00
_cell.angle_gamma   90.00
#
_symmetry.space_group_name_H-M   'P 1'
#
loop_
_entity.id
_entity.type
_entity.pdbx_description
1 polymer ?
#
loop_
_entity_poly.entity_id
_entity_poly.type
_entity_poly.pdbx_seq_one_letter_code
_entity_poly.pdbx_strand_id
1 'polypeptide(L)'
;MNRKWTEQEIWSWFREHEWISGFNFVPSTPAGGVYALLQEYDHKNAFQEAAKEISLAASLGLNSVRLFLPFELWRQQHDSFMKNLEEFISLLDFYHMTIMPVLFNDCTVAKQFYSTVRDILKQ
;
A
#
# COMPACT_ATOMS: atom_id res chain seq x y z
N MET A 1 -13.60 -1.81 -16.79
CA MET A 1 -13.32 -0.40 -16.96
C MET A 1 -13.74 0.45 -15.78
N ASN A 2 -12.89 1.35 -15.43
CA ASN A 2 -13.01 2.09 -14.18
C ASN A 2 -14.04 3.21 -14.28
N ARG A 3 -15.27 2.93 -13.88
CA ARG A 3 -16.26 3.96 -13.65
C ARG A 3 -16.21 4.42 -12.19
N LYS A 4 -16.65 5.62 -11.95
CA LYS A 4 -16.83 6.10 -10.58
C LYS A 4 -17.99 5.35 -9.93
N TRP A 5 -17.82 5.02 -8.66
CA TRP A 5 -18.92 4.48 -7.86
C TRP A 5 -20.02 5.52 -7.71
N THR A 6 -21.25 5.07 -7.72
CA THR A 6 -22.37 5.90 -7.37
C THR A 6 -22.42 6.11 -5.86
N GLU A 7 -23.13 7.12 -5.42
CA GLU A 7 -23.35 7.37 -3.99
C GLU A 7 -23.98 6.14 -3.29
N GLN A 8 -24.93 5.49 -3.94
CA GLN A 8 -25.58 4.31 -3.41
C GLN A 8 -24.59 3.14 -3.21
N GLU A 9 -23.69 2.91 -4.16
CA GLU A 9 -22.65 1.87 -4.06
C GLU A 9 -21.69 2.15 -2.90
N ILE A 10 -21.28 3.41 -2.73
CA ILE A 10 -20.42 3.83 -1.63
C ILE A 10 -21.09 3.57 -0.28
N TRP A 11 -22.35 3.94 -0.13
CA TRP A 11 -23.09 3.74 1.12
C TRP A 11 -23.38 2.26 1.39
N SER A 12 -23.63 1.45 0.34
CA SER A 12 -23.77 0.00 0.49
C SER A 12 -22.50 -0.63 1.00
N TRP A 13 -21.37 -0.29 0.37
CA TRP A 13 -20.05 -0.76 0.80
C TRP A 13 -19.79 -0.40 2.27
N PHE A 14 -20.03 0.85 2.64
CA PHE A 14 -19.82 1.33 4.01
C PHE A 14 -20.68 0.57 5.04
N ARG A 15 -21.93 0.31 4.72
CA ARG A 15 -22.84 -0.41 5.63
C ARG A 15 -22.54 -1.90 5.77
N GLU A 16 -21.96 -2.50 4.73
CA GLU A 16 -21.58 -3.90 4.71
C GLU A 16 -20.28 -4.20 5.45
N HIS A 17 -19.48 -3.16 5.72
CA HIS A 17 -18.21 -3.29 6.42
C HIS A 17 -18.35 -2.93 7.90
N GLU A 18 -17.58 -3.64 8.72
CA GLU A 18 -17.45 -3.30 10.13
C GLU A 18 -16.80 -1.93 10.31
N TRP A 19 -16.92 -1.39 11.52
CA TRP A 19 -16.22 -0.16 11.88
C TRP A 19 -14.73 -0.27 11.56
N ILE A 20 -14.22 0.69 10.77
CA ILE A 20 -12.83 0.68 10.33
C ILE A 20 -11.93 1.07 11.50
N SER A 21 -11.06 0.14 11.89
CA SER A 21 -10.02 0.33 12.88
C SER A 21 -8.69 0.03 12.22
N GLY A 22 -8.01 1.06 11.76
CA GLY A 22 -6.84 0.93 10.90
C GLY A 22 -5.56 1.52 11.47
N PHE A 23 -4.47 1.33 10.74
CA PHE A 23 -3.16 1.82 11.12
C PHE A 23 -2.29 2.11 9.88
N ASN A 24 -1.28 2.95 10.06
CA ASN A 24 -0.24 3.14 9.06
C ASN A 24 0.70 1.94 9.10
N PHE A 25 0.80 1.24 7.98
CA PHE A 25 1.66 0.07 7.90
C PHE A 25 3.02 0.42 7.29
N VAL A 26 4.05 0.28 8.11
CA VAL A 26 5.45 0.37 7.69
C VAL A 26 6.13 -0.92 8.14
N PRO A 27 6.44 -1.84 7.22
CA PRO A 27 7.06 -3.11 7.58
C PRO A 27 8.37 -2.94 8.35
N SER A 28 8.56 -3.72 9.39
CA SER A 28 9.78 -3.75 10.20
C SER A 28 10.86 -4.56 9.49
N THR A 29 11.36 -4.06 8.38
CA THR A 29 12.43 -4.73 7.64
C THR A 29 13.73 -3.92 7.71
N PRO A 30 14.90 -4.58 7.78
CA PRO A 30 16.19 -3.89 7.77
C PRO A 30 16.41 -3.05 6.51
N ALA A 31 15.74 -3.38 5.42
CA ALA A 31 15.99 -2.79 4.11
C ALA A 31 15.11 -1.58 3.76
N GLY A 32 14.28 -1.10 4.69
CA GLY A 32 13.59 0.18 4.46
C GLY A 32 12.10 0.12 4.18
N GLY A 33 11.32 -0.48 5.07
CA GLY A 33 9.87 -0.30 5.12
C GLY A 33 9.15 -0.77 3.86
N VAL A 34 8.28 0.07 3.32
CA VAL A 34 7.43 -0.26 2.16
C VAL A 34 8.26 -0.52 0.89
N TYR A 35 9.42 0.11 0.74
CA TYR A 35 10.32 -0.20 -0.37
C TYR A 35 10.71 -1.68 -0.40
N ALA A 36 11.11 -2.24 0.74
CA ALA A 36 11.49 -3.64 0.84
C ALA A 36 10.34 -4.58 0.46
N LEU A 37 9.11 -4.20 0.81
CA LEU A 37 7.91 -4.97 0.49
C LEU A 37 7.58 -4.99 -0.99
N LEU A 38 7.80 -3.87 -1.70
CA LEU A 38 7.32 -3.70 -3.07
C LEU A 38 8.41 -3.78 -4.14
N GLN A 39 9.69 -3.72 -3.75
CA GLN A 39 10.80 -3.86 -4.70
C GLN A 39 10.99 -5.30 -5.16
N GLU A 40 11.73 -5.46 -6.26
CA GLU A 40 12.02 -6.77 -6.81
C GLU A 40 12.99 -7.58 -5.92
N TYR A 41 14.04 -6.91 -5.44
CA TYR A 41 15.08 -7.55 -4.64
C TYR A 41 14.57 -7.90 -3.23
N ASP A 42 14.82 -9.13 -2.82
CA ASP A 42 14.54 -9.64 -1.46
C ASP A 42 13.06 -9.53 -1.03
N HIS A 43 12.15 -9.47 -1.98
CA HIS A 43 10.72 -9.36 -1.72
C HIS A 43 10.19 -10.46 -0.81
N LYS A 44 10.65 -11.70 -0.97
CA LYS A 44 10.15 -12.84 -0.19
C LYS A 44 10.38 -12.68 1.30
N ASN A 45 11.56 -12.23 1.71
CA ASN A 45 11.86 -12.01 3.12
C ASN A 45 11.02 -10.86 3.69
N ALA A 46 10.93 -9.75 2.96
CA ALA A 46 10.10 -8.63 3.36
C ALA A 46 8.61 -9.01 3.46
N PHE A 47 8.12 -9.80 2.53
CA PHE A 47 6.75 -10.29 2.53
C PHE A 47 6.46 -11.21 3.73
N GLN A 48 7.38 -12.11 4.07
CA GLN A 48 7.23 -12.99 5.23
C GLN A 48 7.15 -12.20 6.54
N GLU A 49 7.98 -11.18 6.71
CA GLU A 49 7.92 -10.32 7.89
C GLU A 49 6.63 -9.51 7.93
N ALA A 50 6.23 -8.95 6.80
CA ALA A 50 4.95 -8.25 6.67
C ALA A 50 3.77 -9.17 7.02
N ALA A 51 3.79 -10.42 6.57
CA ALA A 51 2.74 -11.39 6.87
C ALA A 51 2.60 -11.65 8.37
N LYS A 52 3.71 -11.76 9.10
CA LYS A 52 3.69 -11.90 10.55
C LYS A 52 3.07 -10.69 11.25
N GLU A 53 3.45 -9.49 10.80
CA GLU A 53 2.95 -8.24 11.38
C GLU A 53 1.46 -8.03 11.09
N ILE A 54 1.00 -8.35 9.89
CA ILE A 54 -0.42 -8.30 9.52
C ILE A 54 -1.24 -9.33 10.32
N SER A 55 -0.71 -10.54 10.49
CA SER A 55 -1.35 -11.56 11.34
C SER A 55 -1.52 -11.06 12.78
N LEU A 56 -0.48 -10.45 13.33
CA LEU A 56 -0.54 -9.86 14.66
C LEU A 56 -1.58 -8.74 14.75
N ALA A 57 -1.58 -7.83 13.78
CA ALA A 57 -2.55 -6.73 13.72
C ALA A 57 -3.99 -7.25 13.65
N ALA A 58 -4.22 -8.29 12.86
CA ALA A 58 -5.53 -8.95 12.78
C ALA A 58 -5.95 -9.54 14.12
N SER A 59 -5.03 -10.15 14.85
CA SER A 59 -5.31 -10.72 16.20
C SER A 59 -5.69 -9.66 17.23
N LEU A 60 -5.28 -8.40 17.00
CA LEU A 60 -5.63 -7.25 17.84
C LEU A 60 -6.95 -6.58 17.44
N GLY A 61 -7.62 -7.09 16.41
CA GLY A 61 -8.89 -6.56 15.93
C GLY A 61 -8.77 -5.42 14.92
N LEU A 62 -7.56 -5.14 14.41
CA LEU A 62 -7.37 -4.15 13.35
C LEU A 62 -7.84 -4.73 12.02
N ASN A 63 -8.50 -3.91 11.20
CA ASN A 63 -9.15 -4.36 9.96
C ASN A 63 -8.88 -3.47 8.74
N SER A 64 -7.96 -2.53 8.85
CA SER A 64 -7.62 -1.66 7.74
C SER A 64 -6.17 -1.20 7.80
N VAL A 65 -5.56 -1.08 6.64
CA VAL A 65 -4.16 -0.66 6.49
C VAL A 65 -4.09 0.57 5.60
N ARG A 66 -3.36 1.58 6.05
CA ARG A 66 -2.96 2.70 5.21
C ARG A 66 -1.52 2.49 4.76
N LEU A 67 -1.31 2.36 3.44
CA LEU A 67 -0.02 2.06 2.86
C LEU A 67 0.46 3.20 1.97
N PHE A 68 1.62 3.74 2.26
CA PHE A 68 2.25 4.81 1.48
C PHE A 68 3.01 4.21 0.31
N LEU A 69 2.52 4.43 -0.91
CA LEU A 69 3.12 3.87 -2.12
C LEU A 69 4.23 4.77 -2.65
N PRO A 70 5.47 4.26 -2.75
CA PRO A 70 6.60 5.05 -3.26
C PRO A 70 6.53 5.18 -4.78
N PHE A 71 6.29 6.39 -5.27
CA PHE A 71 6.16 6.67 -6.70
C PHE A 71 7.42 6.32 -7.49
N GLU A 72 8.60 6.65 -6.94
CA GLU A 72 9.86 6.40 -7.62
C GLU A 72 10.12 4.91 -7.85
N LEU A 73 9.74 4.08 -6.89
CA LEU A 73 9.84 2.63 -7.03
C LEU A 73 8.87 2.11 -8.11
N TRP A 74 7.64 2.60 -8.10
CA TRP A 74 6.66 2.28 -9.15
C TRP A 74 7.18 2.67 -10.54
N ARG A 75 7.80 3.82 -10.67
CA ARG A 75 8.35 4.31 -11.93
C ARG A 75 9.51 3.44 -12.43
N GLN A 76 10.39 3.01 -11.54
CA GLN A 76 11.59 2.23 -11.89
C GLN A 76 11.33 0.73 -12.06
N GLN A 77 10.43 0.18 -11.28
CA GLN A 77 10.17 -1.27 -11.19
C GLN A 77 8.67 -1.58 -11.31
N HIS A 78 8.02 -0.98 -12.30
CA HIS A 78 6.56 -1.01 -12.44
C HIS A 78 5.96 -2.41 -12.32
N ASP A 79 6.46 -3.39 -13.09
CA ASP A 79 5.86 -4.72 -13.14
C ASP A 79 6.05 -5.48 -11.83
N SER A 80 7.25 -5.45 -11.27
CA SER A 80 7.54 -6.06 -9.95
C SER A 80 6.76 -5.39 -8.84
N PHE A 81 6.67 -4.06 -8.86
CA PHE A 81 5.90 -3.28 -7.90
C PHE A 81 4.42 -3.68 -7.92
N MET A 82 3.81 -3.73 -9.09
CA MET A 82 2.39 -4.09 -9.22
C MET A 82 2.13 -5.52 -8.78
N LYS A 83 2.98 -6.46 -9.16
CA LYS A 83 2.89 -7.86 -8.74
C LYS A 83 2.99 -7.99 -7.22
N ASN A 84 3.98 -7.33 -6.62
CA ASN A 84 4.20 -7.40 -5.17
C ASN A 84 3.07 -6.71 -4.39
N LEU A 85 2.52 -5.64 -4.92
CA LEU A 85 1.35 -4.99 -4.35
C LEU A 85 0.12 -5.89 -4.40
N GLU A 86 -0.11 -6.58 -5.50
CA GLU A 86 -1.21 -7.56 -5.62
C GLU A 86 -1.06 -8.70 -4.61
N GLU A 87 0.15 -9.22 -4.42
CA GLU A 87 0.42 -10.23 -3.38
C GLU A 87 0.10 -9.70 -1.98
N PHE A 88 0.48 -8.47 -1.70
CA PHE A 88 0.19 -7.85 -0.41
C PHE A 88 -1.32 -7.62 -0.21
N ILE A 89 -2.02 -7.17 -1.23
CA ILE A 89 -3.49 -7.02 -1.18
C ILE A 89 -4.16 -8.38 -0.92
N SER A 90 -3.67 -9.44 -1.57
CA SER A 90 -4.18 -10.80 -1.34
C SER A 90 -3.95 -11.28 0.10
N LEU A 91 -2.83 -10.90 0.70
CA LEU A 91 -2.57 -11.17 2.11
C LEU A 91 -3.56 -10.43 3.01
N LEU A 92 -3.83 -9.16 2.72
CA LEU A 92 -4.82 -8.38 3.48
C LEU A 92 -6.22 -8.96 3.35
N ASP A 93 -6.59 -9.39 2.16
CA ASP A 93 -7.89 -10.02 1.89
C ASP A 93 -8.06 -11.32 2.71
N PHE A 94 -7.00 -12.10 2.82
CA PHE A 94 -7.00 -13.30 3.66
C PHE A 94 -7.36 -12.98 5.13
N TYR A 95 -6.92 -11.84 5.64
CA TYR A 95 -7.23 -11.37 6.99
C TYR A 95 -8.45 -10.45 7.07
N HIS A 96 -9.23 -10.34 6.00
CA HIS A 96 -10.40 -9.46 5.89
C HIS A 96 -10.09 -7.98 6.19
N MET A 97 -8.90 -7.52 5.79
CA MET A 97 -8.47 -6.13 5.92
C MET A 97 -8.69 -5.35 4.63
N THR A 98 -9.15 -4.12 4.77
CA THR A 98 -9.17 -3.15 3.67
C THR A 98 -7.84 -2.41 3.58
N ILE A 99 -7.55 -1.84 2.41
CA ILE A 99 -6.36 -1.01 2.19
C ILE A 99 -6.76 0.40 1.77
N MET A 100 -6.06 1.38 2.34
CA MET A 100 -6.09 2.77 1.89
C MET A 100 -4.72 3.11 1.29
N PRO A 101 -4.53 3.00 -0.02
CA PRO A 101 -3.27 3.36 -0.64
C PRO A 101 -3.11 4.88 -0.66
N VAL A 102 -1.93 5.36 -0.28
CA VAL A 102 -1.56 6.77 -0.37
C VAL A 102 -0.65 6.94 -1.57
N LEU A 103 -1.15 7.65 -2.58
CA LEU A 103 -0.40 7.97 -3.78
C LEU A 103 0.41 9.25 -3.57
N PHE A 104 1.59 9.31 -4.18
CA PHE A 104 2.42 10.51 -4.19
C PHE A 104 2.81 11.03 -2.80
N ASN A 105 3.23 10.11 -1.92
CA ASN A 105 3.84 10.50 -0.65
C ASN A 105 5.20 11.17 -0.93
N ASP A 106 5.28 12.46 -0.68
CA ASP A 106 6.46 13.29 -0.96
C ASP A 106 7.31 13.59 0.27
N CYS A 107 6.92 13.14 1.46
CA CYS A 107 7.62 13.45 2.71
C CYS A 107 9.05 12.89 2.78
N THR A 108 9.35 11.83 2.03
CA THR A 108 10.62 11.09 2.08
C THR A 108 11.42 11.19 0.78
N VAL A 109 11.04 12.07 -0.13
CA VAL A 109 11.59 12.13 -1.48
C VAL A 109 12.71 13.16 -1.58
N ALA A 110 13.82 12.79 -2.25
CA ALA A 110 14.94 13.70 -2.49
C ALA A 110 14.54 14.89 -3.39
N LYS A 111 15.25 16.01 -3.24
CA LYS A 111 15.00 17.23 -4.04
C LYS A 111 14.94 16.98 -5.55
N GLN A 112 15.75 16.05 -6.04
CA GLN A 112 15.80 15.67 -7.45
C GLN A 112 14.48 15.05 -7.94
N PHE A 113 13.80 14.33 -7.08
CA PHE A 113 12.49 13.77 -7.38
C PHE A 113 11.43 14.88 -7.53
N TYR A 114 11.43 15.86 -6.64
CA TYR A 114 10.49 16.98 -6.73
C TYR A 114 10.61 17.74 -8.05
N SER A 115 11.85 17.96 -8.51
CA SER A 115 12.05 18.60 -9.82
C SER A 115 11.46 17.77 -10.96
N THR A 116 11.67 16.46 -10.93
CA THR A 116 11.13 15.53 -11.94
C THR A 116 9.61 15.50 -11.94
N VAL A 117 8.97 15.38 -10.79
CA VAL A 117 7.50 15.41 -10.68
C VAL A 117 6.96 16.75 -11.16
N ARG A 118 7.55 17.85 -10.73
CA ARG A 118 7.15 19.18 -11.17
C ARG A 118 7.24 19.34 -12.68
N ASP A 119 8.29 18.82 -13.30
CA ASP A 119 8.50 18.89 -14.74
C ASP A 119 7.49 18.04 -15.51
N ILE A 120 7.11 16.88 -14.99
CA ILE A 120 6.04 16.05 -15.54
C ILE A 120 4.69 16.78 -15.46
N LEU A 121 4.39 17.41 -14.34
CA LEU A 121 3.11 18.10 -14.14
C LEU A 121 2.96 19.38 -14.99
N LYS A 122 4.08 19.91 -15.53
CA LYS A 122 4.06 21.06 -16.43
C LYS A 122 3.85 20.69 -17.91
N GLN A 123 3.94 19.43 -18.22
CA GLN A 123 3.70 18.93 -19.58
C GLN A 123 2.20 18.76 -19.84
#